data_87c220155466f37a800feab7dc6063c5
#
_entry.id   87c220155466f37a800feab7dc6063c5
#
_cell.length_a   1.000
_cell.length_b   1.000
_cell.length_c   1.000
_cell.angle_alpha   90.00
_cell.angle_beta   90.00
_cell.angle_gamma   90.00
#
_symmetry.space_group_name_H-M   'P 1'
#
loop_
_entity.id
_entity.type
_entity.pdbx_description
1 polymer ?
#
loop_
_entity_poly.entity_id
_entity_poly.type
_entity_poly.pdbx_seq_one_letter_code
_entity_poly.pdbx_strand_id
1 'polypeptide(L)'
;KPKKILVVGAVALAALISPGKSAPITKYLGQGFFWEFEGSSIYVVATYHPAAVLRDHDLFRDFARDIAKFLAQDEPYPPPKVTTLICKSPEEALEYLEEFEQASFLSCDLETTGFSPVSDKILSFGFGALTQDSQGISLIIPTGVDIMEDKRVRDKVRNLLLTYPKPLVFHNLKFDLQFIQVYFQELIEPIFPEDTMLMQYALDERS
;
A
#
# COMPACT_ATOMS: atom_id res chain seq x y z
N LYS A 1 31.85 -9.53 14.79
CA LYS A 1 30.54 -9.86 14.24
C LYS A 1 30.23 -8.91 13.08
N PRO A 2 29.57 -9.35 11.98
CA PRO A 2 29.19 -8.46 10.90
C PRO A 2 28.16 -7.44 11.39
N LYS A 3 28.17 -6.24 10.84
CA LYS A 3 27.15 -5.23 11.12
C LYS A 3 25.92 -5.43 10.24
N LYS A 4 26.13 -5.97 9.02
CA LYS A 4 25.07 -6.27 8.08
C LYS A 4 25.35 -7.53 7.27
N ILE A 5 24.30 -8.20 6.80
CA ILE A 5 24.36 -9.46 6.05
C ILE A 5 23.51 -9.34 4.79
N LEU A 6 24.08 -9.65 3.62
CA LEU A 6 23.33 -9.90 2.42
C LEU A 6 23.03 -11.41 2.33
N VAL A 7 21.75 -11.77 2.38
CA VAL A 7 21.30 -13.16 2.29
C VAL A 7 20.90 -13.46 0.85
N VAL A 8 21.56 -14.42 0.24
CA VAL A 8 21.42 -14.72 -1.19
C VAL A 8 20.67 -16.04 -1.38
N GLY A 9 19.40 -15.96 -1.71
CA GLY A 9 18.51 -17.08 -1.98
C GLY A 9 17.79 -17.66 -0.76
N ALA A 10 16.72 -18.42 -1.05
CA ALA A 10 15.81 -18.95 -0.03
C ALA A 10 16.47 -19.90 0.97
N VAL A 11 17.47 -20.67 0.54
CA VAL A 11 18.19 -21.63 1.43
C VAL A 11 18.98 -20.89 2.48
N ALA A 12 19.71 -19.84 2.07
CA ALA A 12 20.48 -19.02 3.00
C ALA A 12 19.56 -18.25 3.96
N LEU A 13 18.43 -17.72 3.45
CA LEU A 13 17.41 -17.06 4.27
C LEU A 13 16.83 -18.04 5.31
N ALA A 14 16.45 -19.23 4.88
CA ALA A 14 15.89 -20.25 5.77
C ALA A 14 16.89 -20.64 6.87
N ALA A 15 18.18 -20.81 6.53
CA ALA A 15 19.22 -21.11 7.51
C ALA A 15 19.36 -20.00 8.57
N LEU A 16 19.10 -18.73 8.20
CA LEU A 16 19.20 -17.60 9.10
C LEU A 16 17.99 -17.46 10.03
N ILE A 17 16.76 -17.47 9.47
CA ILE A 17 15.54 -17.09 10.20
C ILE A 17 14.67 -18.26 10.64
N SER A 18 14.83 -19.43 10.00
CA SER A 18 13.98 -20.62 10.24
C SER A 18 14.75 -21.91 9.99
N PRO A 19 15.80 -22.21 10.79
CA PRO A 19 16.62 -23.38 10.59
C PRO A 19 15.76 -24.67 10.51
N GLY A 20 15.98 -25.45 9.45
CA GLY A 20 15.23 -26.69 9.21
C GLY A 20 13.84 -26.53 8.57
N LYS A 21 13.42 -25.32 8.19
CA LYS A 21 12.18 -25.03 7.47
C LYS A 21 12.48 -24.26 6.20
N SER A 22 11.50 -24.20 5.26
CA SER A 22 11.58 -23.33 4.11
C SER A 22 11.23 -21.87 4.48
N ALA A 23 11.91 -20.91 3.87
CA ALA A 23 11.56 -19.50 3.98
C ALA A 23 11.22 -18.96 2.58
N PRO A 24 10.02 -18.40 2.36
CA PRO A 24 9.64 -17.83 1.08
C PRO A 24 10.41 -16.53 0.85
N ILE A 25 11.41 -16.58 -0.04
CA ILE A 25 12.28 -15.43 -0.33
C ILE A 25 11.49 -14.19 -0.79
N THR A 26 10.40 -14.39 -1.51
CA THR A 26 9.54 -13.32 -2.04
C THR A 26 8.93 -12.40 -0.97
N LYS A 27 8.75 -12.89 0.25
CA LYS A 27 8.27 -12.09 1.37
C LYS A 27 9.33 -11.12 1.94
N TYR A 28 10.59 -11.31 1.59
CA TYR A 28 11.71 -10.56 2.15
C TYR A 28 12.43 -9.71 1.11
N LEU A 29 12.10 -9.87 -0.19
CA LEU A 29 12.69 -9.08 -1.25
C LEU A 29 12.36 -7.59 -1.08
N GLY A 30 13.33 -6.75 -1.35
CA GLY A 30 13.18 -5.30 -1.24
C GLY A 30 13.02 -4.77 0.19
N GLN A 31 12.98 -5.64 1.19
CA GLN A 31 12.85 -5.27 2.60
C GLN A 31 14.14 -5.57 3.33
N GLY A 32 14.57 -4.63 4.20
CA GLY A 32 15.61 -4.90 5.18
C GLY A 32 14.94 -5.19 6.53
N PHE A 33 15.58 -6.01 7.35
CA PHE A 33 15.11 -6.32 8.70
C PHE A 33 16.29 -6.50 9.66
N PHE A 34 16.02 -6.41 10.96
CA PHE A 34 17.00 -6.76 11.97
C PHE A 34 16.89 -8.23 12.38
N TRP A 35 18.03 -8.89 12.48
CA TRP A 35 18.16 -10.23 12.99
C TRP A 35 19.00 -10.22 14.28
N GLU A 36 18.40 -10.74 15.36
CA GLU A 36 19.04 -10.80 16.65
C GLU A 36 19.88 -12.08 16.78
N PHE A 37 21.17 -11.92 17.00
CA PHE A 37 22.10 -13.02 17.17
C PHE A 37 23.11 -12.73 18.28
N GLU A 38 23.14 -13.60 19.31
CA GLU A 38 24.04 -13.47 20.46
C GLU A 38 24.12 -12.05 21.05
N GLY A 39 22.95 -11.44 21.26
CA GLY A 39 22.83 -10.09 21.83
C GLY A 39 23.28 -8.96 20.90
N SER A 40 23.41 -9.23 19.60
CA SER A 40 23.71 -8.23 18.58
C SER A 40 22.58 -8.16 17.58
N SER A 41 22.13 -6.94 17.26
CA SER A 41 21.18 -6.68 16.19
C SER A 41 21.92 -6.47 14.88
N ILE A 42 21.66 -7.29 13.88
CA ILE A 42 22.38 -7.30 12.60
C ILE A 42 21.38 -6.94 11.50
N TYR A 43 21.71 -5.92 10.68
CA TYR A 43 20.89 -5.57 9.54
C TYR A 43 21.01 -6.60 8.43
N VAL A 44 19.88 -7.10 7.94
CA VAL A 44 19.81 -8.15 6.93
C VAL A 44 19.00 -7.67 5.73
N VAL A 45 19.54 -7.86 4.53
CA VAL A 45 18.83 -7.71 3.28
C VAL A 45 18.83 -9.05 2.57
N ALA A 46 17.68 -9.50 2.08
CA ALA A 46 17.54 -10.74 1.32
C ALA A 46 17.32 -10.43 -0.17
N THR A 47 17.94 -11.25 -1.02
CA THR A 47 17.77 -11.16 -2.47
C THR A 47 17.76 -12.53 -3.14
N TYR A 48 17.40 -12.58 -4.42
CA TYR A 48 17.46 -13.80 -5.22
C TYR A 48 18.88 -14.37 -5.32
N HIS A 49 18.97 -15.68 -5.47
CA HIS A 49 20.26 -16.31 -5.77
C HIS A 49 20.66 -15.99 -7.23
N PRO A 50 21.94 -15.65 -7.54
CA PRO A 50 22.39 -15.36 -8.91
C PRO A 50 22.02 -16.45 -9.92
N ALA A 51 22.06 -17.72 -9.54
CA ALA A 51 21.63 -18.81 -10.41
C ALA A 51 20.13 -18.79 -10.75
N ALA A 52 19.29 -18.18 -9.93
CA ALA A 52 17.88 -17.95 -10.30
C ALA A 52 17.78 -16.83 -11.33
N VAL A 53 18.50 -15.74 -11.13
CA VAL A 53 18.58 -14.60 -12.06
C VAL A 53 19.11 -15.01 -13.43
N LEU A 54 20.12 -15.92 -13.48
CA LEU A 54 20.65 -16.45 -14.73
C LEU A 54 19.66 -17.34 -15.50
N ARG A 55 18.70 -17.95 -14.80
CA ARG A 55 17.63 -18.76 -15.43
C ARG A 55 16.41 -17.92 -15.81
N ASP A 56 16.19 -16.82 -15.07
CA ASP A 56 15.07 -15.92 -15.26
C ASP A 56 15.60 -14.49 -15.14
N HIS A 57 15.81 -13.85 -16.28
CA HIS A 57 16.38 -12.51 -16.36
C HIS A 57 15.45 -11.42 -15.80
N ASP A 58 14.16 -11.67 -15.68
CA ASP A 58 13.20 -10.72 -15.11
C ASP A 58 13.46 -10.46 -13.61
N LEU A 59 14.11 -11.40 -12.93
CA LEU A 59 14.53 -11.25 -11.55
C LEU A 59 15.74 -10.29 -11.35
N PHE A 60 16.42 -9.90 -12.45
CA PHE A 60 17.65 -9.09 -12.36
C PHE A 60 17.41 -7.73 -11.73
N ARG A 61 16.28 -7.11 -12.02
CA ARG A 61 15.93 -5.79 -11.48
C ARG A 61 15.82 -5.81 -9.96
N ASP A 62 15.08 -6.78 -9.43
CA ASP A 62 14.92 -6.94 -7.97
C ASP A 62 16.26 -7.29 -7.32
N PHE A 63 17.01 -8.18 -7.93
CA PHE A 63 18.34 -8.55 -7.47
C PHE A 63 19.28 -7.33 -7.39
N ALA A 64 19.33 -6.51 -8.44
CA ALA A 64 20.16 -5.31 -8.50
C ALA A 64 19.71 -4.25 -7.48
N ARG A 65 18.41 -4.04 -7.33
CA ARG A 65 17.82 -3.13 -6.34
C ARG A 65 18.18 -3.56 -4.91
N ASP A 66 18.07 -4.82 -4.58
CA ASP A 66 18.34 -5.33 -3.24
C ASP A 66 19.83 -5.21 -2.88
N ILE A 67 20.71 -5.45 -3.86
CA ILE A 67 22.15 -5.20 -3.68
C ILE A 67 22.44 -3.71 -3.45
N ALA A 68 21.85 -2.83 -4.28
CA ALA A 68 22.01 -1.39 -4.12
C ALA A 68 21.54 -0.94 -2.73
N LYS A 69 20.39 -1.45 -2.28
CA LYS A 69 19.88 -1.22 -0.93
C LYS A 69 20.84 -1.67 0.16
N PHE A 70 21.37 -2.88 0.06
CA PHE A 70 22.35 -3.41 1.00
C PHE A 70 23.62 -2.55 1.07
N LEU A 71 24.07 -2.01 -0.05
CA LEU A 71 25.26 -1.15 -0.08
C LEU A 71 24.99 0.24 0.51
N ALA A 72 23.81 0.79 0.25
CA ALA A 72 23.46 2.17 0.61
C ALA A 72 22.92 2.33 2.04
N GLN A 73 22.42 1.25 2.68
CA GLN A 73 21.72 1.31 3.96
C GLN A 73 22.40 0.45 5.02
N ASP A 74 22.39 0.92 6.25
CA ASP A 74 22.86 0.19 7.44
C ASP A 74 21.72 -0.23 8.38
N GLU A 75 20.50 0.22 8.07
CA GLU A 75 19.27 -0.10 8.81
C GLU A 75 18.05 -0.12 7.87
N PRO A 76 16.97 -0.84 8.22
CA PRO A 76 15.71 -0.78 7.49
C PRO A 76 15.18 0.66 7.49
N TYR A 77 14.51 1.05 6.40
CA TYR A 77 13.68 2.25 6.51
C TYR A 77 12.66 2.02 7.63
N PRO A 78 12.52 2.96 8.55
CA PRO A 78 11.42 2.89 9.51
C PRO A 78 10.11 2.83 8.71
N PRO A 79 9.15 1.97 9.11
CA PRO A 79 7.86 2.01 8.48
C PRO A 79 7.30 3.44 8.59
N PRO A 80 6.64 3.94 7.55
CA PRO A 80 6.03 5.26 7.62
C PRO A 80 5.10 5.31 8.84
N LYS A 81 5.21 6.36 9.63
CA LYS A 81 4.24 6.58 10.71
C LYS A 81 2.91 6.95 10.07
N VAL A 82 1.93 6.10 10.24
CA VAL A 82 0.57 6.32 9.75
C VAL A 82 -0.37 6.35 10.95
N THR A 83 -1.11 7.43 11.07
CA THR A 83 -2.23 7.51 12.02
C THR A 83 -3.50 7.07 11.29
N THR A 84 -4.18 6.06 11.82
CA THR A 84 -5.43 5.57 11.24
C THR A 84 -6.62 6.08 12.04
N LEU A 85 -7.52 6.78 11.37
CA LEU A 85 -8.80 7.26 11.87
C LEU A 85 -9.88 6.32 11.34
N ILE A 86 -10.64 5.70 12.24
CA ILE A 86 -11.78 4.84 11.88
C ILE A 86 -13.04 5.55 12.39
N CYS A 87 -13.89 5.98 11.46
CA CYS A 87 -15.13 6.68 11.79
C CYS A 87 -16.08 5.78 12.60
N LYS A 88 -16.62 6.33 13.67
CA LYS A 88 -17.59 5.68 14.55
C LYS A 88 -18.95 6.33 14.49
N SER A 89 -19.05 7.53 13.89
CA SER A 89 -20.30 8.27 13.71
C SER A 89 -20.28 9.05 12.41
N PRO A 90 -21.44 9.48 11.88
CA PRO A 90 -21.52 10.39 10.76
C PRO A 90 -20.82 11.73 10.98
N GLU A 91 -20.88 12.24 12.20
CA GLU A 91 -20.25 13.51 12.59
C GLU A 91 -18.73 13.44 12.48
N GLU A 92 -18.11 12.38 13.00
CA GLU A 92 -16.67 12.13 12.84
C GLU A 92 -16.27 12.00 11.36
N ALA A 93 -17.08 11.31 10.57
CA ALA A 93 -16.80 11.15 9.14
C ALA A 93 -16.83 12.50 8.41
N LEU A 94 -17.79 13.37 8.71
CA LEU A 94 -17.88 14.71 8.12
C LEU A 94 -16.69 15.60 8.52
N GLU A 95 -16.35 15.61 9.80
CA GLU A 95 -15.20 16.37 10.32
C GLU A 95 -13.89 15.96 9.64
N TYR A 96 -13.59 14.66 9.61
CA TYR A 96 -12.37 14.15 8.98
C TYR A 96 -12.34 14.35 7.46
N LEU A 97 -13.47 14.19 6.77
CA LEU A 97 -13.53 14.46 5.33
C LEU A 97 -13.25 15.93 5.00
N GLU A 98 -13.65 16.88 5.85
CA GLU A 98 -13.32 18.31 5.67
C GLU A 98 -11.81 18.56 5.78
N GLU A 99 -11.14 17.89 6.72
CA GLU A 99 -9.69 17.96 6.85
C GLU A 99 -8.98 17.35 5.63
N PHE A 100 -9.44 16.20 5.16
CA PHE A 100 -8.85 15.49 4.02
C PHE A 100 -9.01 16.26 2.71
N GLU A 101 -10.08 17.04 2.51
CA GLU A 101 -10.26 17.92 1.35
C GLU A 101 -9.14 18.98 1.21
N GLN A 102 -8.46 19.33 2.30
CA GLN A 102 -7.35 20.30 2.29
C GLN A 102 -6.01 19.69 1.89
N ALA A 103 -5.89 18.36 1.86
CA ALA A 103 -4.65 17.67 1.50
C ALA A 103 -4.15 18.07 0.10
N SER A 104 -2.85 17.93 -0.15
CA SER A 104 -2.24 18.21 -1.46
C SER A 104 -2.51 17.12 -2.49
N PHE A 105 -2.79 15.91 -2.05
CA PHE A 105 -3.31 14.77 -2.80
C PHE A 105 -4.06 13.85 -1.85
N LEU A 106 -4.88 12.96 -2.38
CA LEU A 106 -5.50 11.87 -1.63
C LEU A 106 -5.19 10.54 -2.31
N SER A 107 -4.98 9.50 -1.53
CA SER A 107 -5.15 8.13 -2.02
C SER A 107 -6.55 7.64 -1.69
N CYS A 108 -7.10 6.80 -2.54
CA CYS A 108 -8.40 6.14 -2.30
C CYS A 108 -8.24 4.65 -2.57
N ASP A 109 -8.83 3.85 -1.69
CA ASP A 109 -8.86 2.39 -1.79
C ASP A 109 -10.16 1.86 -1.18
N LEU A 110 -10.62 0.69 -1.61
CA LEU A 110 -11.84 0.05 -1.13
C LEU A 110 -11.54 -1.31 -0.53
N GLU A 111 -12.18 -1.59 0.59
CA GLU A 111 -12.32 -2.97 1.05
C GLU A 111 -13.69 -3.51 0.59
N THR A 112 -13.69 -4.70 0.00
CA THR A 112 -14.89 -5.31 -0.58
C THR A 112 -15.08 -6.75 -0.13
N THR A 113 -16.29 -7.30 -0.25
CA THR A 113 -16.57 -8.71 0.07
C THR A 113 -16.08 -9.69 -0.98
N GLY A 114 -15.69 -9.21 -2.17
CA GLY A 114 -15.21 -10.02 -3.29
C GLY A 114 -14.88 -9.15 -4.50
N PHE A 115 -14.88 -9.72 -5.70
CA PHE A 115 -14.35 -9.07 -6.90
C PHE A 115 -15.41 -8.61 -7.91
N SER A 116 -16.69 -8.90 -7.66
CA SER A 116 -17.79 -8.57 -8.57
C SER A 116 -18.59 -7.37 -8.06
N PRO A 117 -18.53 -6.20 -8.70
CA PRO A 117 -19.24 -5.02 -8.24
C PRO A 117 -20.78 -5.18 -8.25
N VAL A 118 -21.31 -6.18 -8.98
CA VAL A 118 -22.74 -6.45 -9.07
C VAL A 118 -23.25 -7.31 -7.91
N SER A 119 -22.45 -8.27 -7.44
CA SER A 119 -22.85 -9.23 -6.39
C SER A 119 -22.20 -8.96 -5.03
N ASP A 120 -21.06 -8.29 -5.02
CA ASP A 120 -20.30 -8.01 -3.82
C ASP A 120 -20.54 -6.58 -3.33
N LYS A 121 -20.12 -6.31 -2.10
CA LYS A 121 -20.39 -5.03 -1.42
C LYS A 121 -19.08 -4.35 -1.05
N ILE A 122 -19.11 -3.02 -1.01
CA ILE A 122 -18.07 -2.23 -0.36
C ILE A 122 -18.23 -2.38 1.16
N LEU A 123 -17.15 -2.73 1.85
CA LEU A 123 -17.10 -2.80 3.31
C LEU A 123 -16.65 -1.48 3.93
N SER A 124 -15.71 -0.79 3.28
CA SER A 124 -15.26 0.54 3.69
C SER A 124 -14.67 1.31 2.53
N PHE A 125 -14.76 2.64 2.64
CA PHE A 125 -13.95 3.59 1.88
C PHE A 125 -12.71 3.94 2.71
N GLY A 126 -11.53 3.82 2.10
CA GLY A 126 -10.26 4.24 2.65
C GLY A 126 -9.73 5.47 1.93
N PHE A 127 -9.36 6.52 2.66
CA PHE A 127 -8.65 7.67 2.13
C PHE A 127 -7.33 7.84 2.85
N GLY A 128 -6.27 8.18 2.12
CA GLY A 128 -4.95 8.44 2.67
C GLY A 128 -4.46 9.82 2.27
N ALA A 129 -3.75 10.47 3.17
CA ALA A 129 -3.12 11.77 2.93
C ALA A 129 -1.76 11.85 3.66
N LEU A 130 -0.98 12.88 3.33
CA LEU A 130 0.16 13.29 4.14
C LEU A 130 -0.19 14.54 4.93
N THR A 131 0.18 14.55 6.20
CA THR A 131 0.17 15.75 7.03
C THR A 131 1.24 16.74 6.57
N GLN A 132 1.21 17.96 7.07
CA GLN A 132 2.24 18.97 6.79
C GLN A 132 3.65 18.51 7.17
N ASP A 133 3.76 17.66 8.20
CA ASP A 133 5.03 17.07 8.67
C ASP A 133 5.40 15.78 7.89
N SER A 134 4.76 15.53 6.74
CA SER A 134 4.96 14.34 5.90
C SER A 134 4.70 13.01 6.60
N GLN A 135 3.87 13.01 7.65
CA GLN A 135 3.38 11.78 8.27
C GLN A 135 2.14 11.29 7.53
N GLY A 136 2.00 9.98 7.40
CA GLY A 136 0.81 9.38 6.80
C GLY A 136 -0.39 9.48 7.74
N ILE A 137 -1.53 9.84 7.19
CA ILE A 137 -2.84 9.75 7.85
C ILE A 137 -3.78 8.97 6.96
N SER A 138 -4.53 8.04 7.53
CA SER A 138 -5.56 7.28 6.81
C SER A 138 -6.90 7.42 7.50
N LEU A 139 -7.95 7.57 6.71
CA LEU A 139 -9.34 7.66 7.13
C LEU A 139 -10.08 6.44 6.61
N ILE A 140 -10.75 5.70 7.48
CA ILE A 140 -11.59 4.55 7.14
C ILE A 140 -13.03 4.87 7.48
N ILE A 141 -13.90 4.80 6.47
CA ILE A 141 -15.34 5.02 6.58
C ILE A 141 -16.06 3.69 6.31
N PRO A 142 -16.50 2.97 7.36
CA PRO A 142 -17.23 1.70 7.20
C PRO A 142 -18.60 1.91 6.53
N THR A 143 -19.01 0.98 5.66
CA THR A 143 -20.33 1.01 5.00
C THR A 143 -21.38 0.15 5.69
N GLY A 144 -20.96 -0.83 6.50
CA GLY A 144 -21.86 -1.77 7.19
C GLY A 144 -22.49 -1.25 8.48
N VAL A 145 -22.31 0.02 8.79
CA VAL A 145 -22.89 0.75 9.92
C VAL A 145 -23.53 2.04 9.38
N ASP A 146 -24.35 2.69 10.19
CA ASP A 146 -25.22 3.82 9.78
C ASP A 146 -24.48 5.04 9.19
N ILE A 147 -23.14 5.04 9.18
CA ILE A 147 -22.30 6.17 8.74
C ILE A 147 -22.55 6.52 7.26
N MET A 148 -22.41 5.53 6.37
CA MET A 148 -22.64 5.75 4.92
C MET A 148 -24.13 5.73 4.53
N GLU A 149 -25.04 5.42 5.46
CA GLU A 149 -26.49 5.61 5.29
C GLU A 149 -26.89 7.07 5.54
N ASP A 150 -26.11 7.81 6.34
CA ASP A 150 -26.32 9.25 6.48
C ASP A 150 -26.05 9.95 5.12
N LYS A 151 -27.09 10.60 4.61
CA LYS A 151 -27.04 11.27 3.30
C LYS A 151 -25.94 12.33 3.22
N ARG A 152 -25.65 13.04 4.33
CA ARG A 152 -24.60 14.08 4.37
C ARG A 152 -23.22 13.47 4.13
N VAL A 153 -22.91 12.35 4.78
CA VAL A 153 -21.65 11.62 4.61
C VAL A 153 -21.55 11.06 3.19
N ARG A 154 -22.62 10.40 2.75
CA ARG A 154 -22.68 9.81 1.40
C ARG A 154 -22.49 10.85 0.32
N ASP A 155 -23.17 12.00 0.41
CA ASP A 155 -23.02 13.13 -0.53
C ASP A 155 -21.60 13.73 -0.45
N LYS A 156 -21.00 13.81 0.75
CA LYS A 156 -19.65 14.32 0.95
C LYS A 156 -18.60 13.43 0.30
N VAL A 157 -18.66 12.11 0.54
CA VAL A 157 -17.77 11.12 -0.10
C VAL A 157 -17.94 11.15 -1.63
N ARG A 158 -19.19 11.15 -2.12
CA ARG A 158 -19.48 11.25 -3.54
C ARG A 158 -18.87 12.53 -4.15
N ASN A 159 -19.09 13.68 -3.53
CA ASN A 159 -18.56 14.94 -4.01
C ASN A 159 -17.02 14.96 -3.97
N LEU A 160 -16.41 14.43 -2.94
CA LEU A 160 -14.95 14.27 -2.86
C LEU A 160 -14.41 13.49 -4.06
N LEU A 161 -15.03 12.36 -4.39
CA LEU A 161 -14.61 11.54 -5.53
C LEU A 161 -14.80 12.26 -6.88
N LEU A 162 -15.85 13.07 -7.03
CA LEU A 162 -16.15 13.77 -8.29
C LEU A 162 -15.39 15.09 -8.47
N THR A 163 -15.20 15.85 -7.40
CA THR A 163 -14.81 17.25 -7.50
C THR A 163 -13.50 17.60 -6.82
N TYR A 164 -12.78 16.62 -6.27
CA TYR A 164 -11.50 16.88 -5.64
C TYR A 164 -10.53 17.50 -6.66
N PRO A 165 -10.01 18.72 -6.40
CA PRO A 165 -9.32 19.50 -7.43
C PRO A 165 -7.81 19.22 -7.52
N LYS A 166 -7.34 18.15 -6.91
CA LYS A 166 -5.95 17.73 -6.84
C LYS A 166 -5.85 16.24 -7.15
N PRO A 167 -4.63 15.64 -7.25
CA PRO A 167 -4.49 14.23 -7.56
C PRO A 167 -5.25 13.31 -6.58
N LEU A 168 -6.08 12.43 -7.14
CA LEU A 168 -6.75 11.33 -6.44
C LEU A 168 -6.12 10.02 -6.91
N VAL A 169 -5.32 9.40 -6.04
CA VAL A 169 -4.42 8.30 -6.36
C VAL A 169 -5.06 6.97 -5.98
N PHE A 170 -5.04 6.03 -6.89
CA PHE A 170 -5.54 4.66 -6.71
C PHE A 170 -4.43 3.63 -7.01
N HIS A 171 -4.70 2.39 -6.66
CA HIS A 171 -3.95 1.25 -7.18
C HIS A 171 -4.90 0.29 -7.87
N ASN A 172 -4.85 0.19 -9.21
CA ASN A 172 -5.85 -0.48 -10.04
C ASN A 172 -7.23 0.23 -10.00
N LEU A 173 -7.20 1.53 -10.28
CA LEU A 173 -8.36 2.45 -10.33
C LEU A 173 -9.63 1.84 -10.95
N LYS A 174 -9.48 1.03 -12.00
CA LYS A 174 -10.61 0.41 -12.69
C LYS A 174 -11.44 -0.46 -11.75
N PHE A 175 -10.80 -1.18 -10.83
CA PHE A 175 -11.48 -2.02 -9.86
C PHE A 175 -12.35 -1.17 -8.92
N ASP A 176 -11.76 -0.15 -8.31
CA ASP A 176 -12.45 0.70 -7.35
C ASP A 176 -13.60 1.47 -8.01
N LEU A 177 -13.37 2.07 -9.18
CA LEU A 177 -14.41 2.82 -9.88
C LEU A 177 -15.63 1.97 -10.24
N GLN A 178 -15.45 0.71 -10.60
CA GLN A 178 -16.60 -0.17 -10.89
C GLN A 178 -17.48 -0.36 -9.65
N PHE A 179 -16.91 -0.56 -8.48
CA PHE A 179 -17.65 -0.66 -7.22
C PHE A 179 -18.29 0.67 -6.82
N ILE A 180 -17.55 1.77 -6.91
CA ILE A 180 -18.02 3.12 -6.59
C ILE A 180 -19.22 3.49 -7.44
N GLN A 181 -19.18 3.27 -8.76
CA GLN A 181 -20.27 3.58 -9.68
C GLN A 181 -21.53 2.75 -9.38
N VAL A 182 -21.39 1.48 -9.07
CA VAL A 182 -22.54 0.64 -8.66
C VAL A 182 -23.08 1.10 -7.31
N TYR A 183 -22.24 1.44 -6.35
CA TYR A 183 -22.65 1.90 -5.03
C TYR A 183 -23.43 3.20 -5.07
N PHE A 184 -22.98 4.20 -5.83
CA PHE A 184 -23.67 5.49 -5.99
C PHE A 184 -24.75 5.46 -7.06
N GLN A 185 -24.83 4.41 -7.89
CA GLN A 185 -25.70 4.30 -9.05
C GLN A 185 -25.51 5.48 -10.04
N GLU A 186 -24.28 5.90 -10.21
CA GLU A 186 -23.89 7.06 -10.99
C GLU A 186 -22.50 6.87 -11.61
N LEU A 187 -22.27 7.48 -12.76
CA LEU A 187 -20.93 7.57 -13.35
C LEU A 187 -20.08 8.52 -12.51
N ILE A 188 -19.06 7.98 -11.85
CA ILE A 188 -18.08 8.73 -11.06
C ILE A 188 -16.79 8.82 -11.87
N GLU A 189 -16.41 10.04 -12.25
CA GLU A 189 -15.18 10.34 -12.98
C GLU A 189 -14.39 11.42 -12.21
N PRO A 190 -13.35 11.03 -11.44
CA PRO A 190 -12.50 12.00 -10.75
C PRO A 190 -11.84 12.97 -11.72
N ILE A 191 -11.61 14.22 -11.29
CA ILE A 191 -11.01 15.26 -12.15
C ILE A 191 -9.56 14.95 -12.49
N PHE A 192 -8.78 14.50 -11.50
CA PHE A 192 -7.36 14.16 -11.64
C PHE A 192 -7.07 12.77 -11.09
N PRO A 193 -7.58 11.70 -11.74
CA PRO A 193 -7.31 10.34 -11.31
C PRO A 193 -5.89 9.92 -11.66
N GLU A 194 -5.20 9.31 -10.71
CA GLU A 194 -3.90 8.71 -10.91
C GLU A 194 -3.93 7.23 -10.50
N ASP A 195 -3.28 6.36 -11.27
CA ASP A 195 -3.24 4.92 -11.03
C ASP A 195 -1.79 4.45 -10.91
N THR A 196 -1.39 4.07 -9.70
CA THR A 196 -0.01 3.64 -9.42
C THR A 196 0.34 2.32 -10.11
N MET A 197 -0.64 1.46 -10.42
CA MET A 197 -0.40 0.25 -11.22
C MET A 197 -0.06 0.61 -12.66
N LEU A 198 -0.80 1.55 -13.28
CA LEU A 198 -0.51 2.03 -14.64
C LEU A 198 0.80 2.83 -14.70
N MET A 199 1.09 3.63 -13.67
CA MET A 199 2.38 4.33 -13.56
C MET A 199 3.54 3.33 -13.51
N GLN A 200 3.42 2.28 -12.72
CA GLN A 200 4.44 1.24 -12.63
C GLN A 200 4.60 0.51 -13.98
N TYR A 201 3.50 0.19 -14.65
CA TYR A 201 3.55 -0.42 -15.97
C TYR A 201 4.21 0.51 -17.02
N ALA A 202 3.95 1.82 -16.96
CA ALA A 202 4.60 2.79 -17.84
C ALA A 202 6.11 2.92 -17.61
N LEU A 203 6.57 2.71 -16.38
CA LEU A 203 7.99 2.68 -16.02
C LEU A 203 8.66 1.36 -16.41
N ASP A 204 7.94 0.27 -16.32
CA ASP A 204 8.41 -1.07 -16.67
C ASP A 204 7.23 -1.95 -17.10
N GLU A 205 7.04 -2.11 -18.39
CA GLU A 205 5.95 -2.89 -19.01
C GLU A 205 5.96 -4.39 -18.64
N ARG A 206 7.00 -4.87 -17.94
CA ARG A 206 7.14 -6.24 -17.45
C ARG A 206 6.72 -6.43 -15.99
N SER A 207 6.26 -5.38 -15.35
CA SER A 207 5.86 -5.40 -13.93
C SER A 207 4.41 -5.82 -13.73
#